data_6095cb8310b636fd5aabdc43dc905c12
#
_entry.id   6095cb8310b636fd5aabdc43dc905c12
#
_cell.length_a   1.000
_cell.length_b   1.000
_cell.length_c   1.000
_cell.angle_alpha   90.00
_cell.angle_beta   90.00
_cell.angle_gamma   90.00
#
_symmetry.space_group_name_H-M   'P 1'
#
loop_
_entity.id
_entity.type
_entity.pdbx_description
1 polymer ?
#
loop_
_entity_poly.entity_id
_entity_poly.type
_entity_poly.pdbx_seq_one_letter_code
_entity_poly.pdbx_strand_id
1 'polypeptide(L)'
;MTAFWLCVLMAITGLRWLLSAYVPLSPDEAYYRIWALAPAAGYLDHPPMVALCMRLGMLIGGDTAFGLRFMAPLLTAMSSLFLAAAAFTWLGRESSYLSAGVRTAVLLNTTLAIGIEAMIMTPDIPLIFFISVMLWLLARLCTGGAGWLWLLIAMAAGLALESKYTAALPIAGVGLWLCLSPERRYWLKSAWLWLAMGVGALVISPVFWWNATHHWASFLKQGGRVGNWHPTRALTFIGELFAGQVGLITPLIFVLFVGGCVCLWQKRDRFSVLLLCIVLCPLLVFIQHAIGARVQANWPLVIYPALALAAACWYPRWWIYAPILGGVLTMLVIGQALWTPLPLSAHVDVMARQIGGWRHLAKTVDTVVPSGLPIMADDYGLASELAFYMPQRVVIAVGQRWRLFALPHPLCGIKGYLLRSHKRTDSPRGDWFQISGKPFASLARMRKSVVLDTYSLYRVKLRCGGKALSVLEAARLSSLH
;
A
#
# COMPACT_ATOMS: atom_id res chain seq x y z
N MET A 1 -20.04 -15.38 11.45
CA MET A 1 -19.22 -16.49 10.91
C MET A 1 -19.39 -17.69 11.83
N THR A 2 -19.39 -18.91 11.32
CA THR A 2 -19.35 -20.14 12.15
C THR A 2 -17.98 -20.25 12.80
N ALA A 3 -17.86 -21.01 13.90
CA ALA A 3 -16.58 -21.22 14.60
C ALA A 3 -15.49 -21.77 13.65
N PHE A 4 -15.87 -22.66 12.73
CA PHE A 4 -14.97 -23.20 11.70
C PHE A 4 -14.30 -22.08 10.87
N TRP A 5 -15.06 -21.13 10.33
CA TRP A 5 -14.50 -20.06 9.50
C TRP A 5 -13.64 -19.07 10.29
N LEU A 6 -13.91 -18.90 11.59
CA LEU A 6 -13.03 -18.15 12.48
C LEU A 6 -11.69 -18.87 12.67
N CYS A 7 -11.72 -20.19 12.88
CA CYS A 7 -10.49 -21.00 12.94
C CYS A 7 -9.69 -20.93 11.63
N VAL A 8 -10.36 -20.99 10.48
CA VAL A 8 -9.71 -20.85 9.15
C VAL A 8 -9.07 -19.46 9.03
N LEU A 9 -9.78 -18.40 9.42
CA LEU A 9 -9.23 -17.04 9.37
C LEU A 9 -8.01 -16.88 10.28
N MET A 10 -8.06 -17.41 11.50
CA MET A 10 -6.93 -17.42 12.43
C MET A 10 -5.74 -18.20 11.89
N ALA A 11 -5.98 -19.39 11.30
CA ALA A 11 -4.93 -20.22 10.71
C ALA A 11 -4.24 -19.51 9.53
N ILE A 12 -5.01 -18.89 8.62
CA ILE A 12 -4.47 -18.10 7.50
C ILE A 12 -3.68 -16.89 8.04
N THR A 13 -4.15 -16.22 9.07
CA THR A 13 -3.45 -15.07 9.68
C THR A 13 -2.13 -15.53 10.30
N GLY A 14 -2.12 -16.64 11.03
CA GLY A 14 -0.90 -17.23 11.59
C GLY A 14 0.10 -17.64 10.50
N LEU A 15 -0.38 -18.26 9.41
CA LEU A 15 0.46 -18.59 8.26
C LEU A 15 1.06 -17.35 7.60
N ARG A 16 0.27 -16.28 7.44
CA ARG A 16 0.77 -15.01 6.88
C ARG A 16 1.84 -14.38 7.77
N TRP A 17 1.69 -14.40 9.09
CA TRP A 17 2.73 -13.95 10.01
C TRP A 17 4.03 -14.75 9.85
N LEU A 18 3.91 -16.08 9.77
CA LEU A 18 5.06 -16.95 9.55
C LEU A 18 5.75 -16.61 8.22
N LEU A 19 5.02 -16.56 7.13
CA LEU A 19 5.58 -16.30 5.78
C LEU A 19 6.16 -14.89 5.67
N SER A 20 5.54 -13.88 6.30
CA SER A 20 6.01 -12.49 6.28
C SER A 20 7.40 -12.31 6.87
N ALA A 21 7.82 -13.19 7.79
CA ALA A 21 9.15 -13.19 8.39
C ALA A 21 10.26 -13.58 7.39
N TYR A 22 9.93 -14.41 6.39
CA TYR A 22 10.90 -14.99 5.45
C TYR A 22 10.96 -14.28 4.10
N VAL A 23 9.87 -13.62 3.69
CA VAL A 23 9.84 -12.83 2.43
C VAL A 23 10.75 -11.61 2.60
N PRO A 24 11.72 -11.35 1.70
CA PRO A 24 12.53 -10.14 1.74
C PRO A 24 11.68 -8.87 1.65
N LEU A 25 12.17 -7.76 2.20
CA LEU A 25 11.47 -6.48 2.05
C LEU A 25 11.47 -6.02 0.60
N SER A 26 10.46 -5.26 0.25
CA SER A 26 10.46 -4.45 -0.96
C SER A 26 11.12 -3.09 -0.69
N PRO A 27 11.65 -2.41 -1.73
CA PRO A 27 12.23 -1.08 -1.57
C PRO A 27 11.28 -0.07 -0.92
N ASP A 28 9.98 -0.18 -1.19
CA ASP A 28 8.97 0.68 -0.58
C ASP A 28 8.79 0.36 0.91
N GLU A 29 8.75 -0.92 1.31
CA GLU A 29 8.70 -1.29 2.74
C GLU A 29 9.94 -0.84 3.50
N ALA A 30 11.12 -1.03 2.91
CA ALA A 30 12.38 -0.53 3.49
C ALA A 30 12.35 1.00 3.65
N TYR A 31 11.73 1.71 2.72
CA TYR A 31 11.53 3.16 2.80
C TYR A 31 10.49 3.54 3.86
N TYR A 32 9.37 2.85 3.97
CA TYR A 32 8.38 3.08 5.04
C TYR A 32 8.93 2.73 6.44
N ARG A 33 9.90 1.81 6.53
CA ARG A 33 10.66 1.59 7.76
C ARG A 33 11.38 2.87 8.21
N ILE A 34 12.00 3.62 7.28
CA ILE A 34 12.65 4.90 7.65
C ILE A 34 11.60 5.89 8.19
N TRP A 35 10.37 5.88 7.66
CA TRP A 35 9.27 6.69 8.20
C TRP A 35 8.90 6.26 9.63
N ALA A 36 8.84 4.96 9.89
CA ALA A 36 8.56 4.44 11.23
C ALA A 36 9.64 4.81 12.25
N LEU A 37 10.92 4.91 11.81
CA LEU A 37 12.04 5.34 12.62
C LEU A 37 12.10 6.86 12.81
N ALA A 38 11.59 7.64 11.85
CA ALA A 38 11.51 9.11 11.90
C ALA A 38 10.05 9.56 11.75
N PRO A 39 9.21 9.38 12.81
CA PRO A 39 7.77 9.63 12.74
C PRO A 39 7.47 11.10 12.47
N ALA A 40 6.51 11.33 11.56
CA ALA A 40 5.99 12.65 11.21
C ALA A 40 4.49 12.55 10.94
N ALA A 41 3.80 13.70 10.97
CA ALA A 41 2.37 13.76 10.69
C ALA A 41 2.04 13.63 9.19
N GLY A 42 3.04 13.51 8.32
CA GLY A 42 2.88 13.27 6.88
C GLY A 42 4.22 13.01 6.22
N TYR A 43 4.19 12.47 5.02
CA TYR A 43 5.36 12.19 4.20
C TYR A 43 5.10 12.57 2.74
N LEU A 44 6.16 12.64 1.93
CA LEU A 44 6.05 13.06 0.54
C LEU A 44 5.08 12.22 -0.29
N ASP A 45 5.14 10.89 -0.11
CA ASP A 45 4.45 9.93 -0.98
C ASP A 45 3.06 9.54 -0.46
N HIS A 46 2.90 9.43 0.87
CA HIS A 46 1.66 8.98 1.52
C HIS A 46 1.47 9.64 2.90
N PRO A 47 0.24 9.59 3.45
CA PRO A 47 -0.05 9.92 4.85
C PRO A 47 0.65 8.96 5.84
N PRO A 48 0.64 9.24 7.15
CA PRO A 48 1.53 8.60 8.13
C PRO A 48 1.10 7.20 8.59
N MET A 49 -0.11 6.71 8.28
CA MET A 49 -0.67 5.51 8.89
C MET A 49 0.20 4.25 8.69
N VAL A 50 0.83 4.09 7.51
CA VAL A 50 1.73 2.95 7.25
C VAL A 50 2.93 2.96 8.19
N ALA A 51 3.52 4.14 8.44
CA ALA A 51 4.63 4.29 9.38
C ALA A 51 4.20 3.98 10.82
N LEU A 52 3.02 4.44 11.23
CA LEU A 52 2.44 4.12 12.54
C LEU A 52 2.21 2.62 12.71
N CYS A 53 1.62 1.96 11.70
CA CYS A 53 1.41 0.51 11.73
C CYS A 53 2.74 -0.27 11.83
N MET A 54 3.76 0.13 11.05
CA MET A 54 5.09 -0.48 11.16
C MET A 54 5.70 -0.27 12.54
N ARG A 55 5.61 0.95 13.09
CA ARG A 55 6.12 1.27 14.42
C ARG A 55 5.44 0.43 15.51
N LEU A 56 4.12 0.27 15.47
CA LEU A 56 3.38 -0.60 16.39
C LEU A 56 3.82 -2.06 16.26
N GLY A 57 4.03 -2.55 15.04
CA GLY A 57 4.54 -3.90 14.83
C GLY A 57 5.98 -4.09 15.31
N MET A 58 6.83 -3.06 15.18
CA MET A 58 8.20 -3.06 15.69
C MET A 58 8.27 -3.16 17.23
N LEU A 59 7.27 -2.64 17.96
CA LEU A 59 7.19 -2.83 19.42
C LEU A 59 7.03 -4.30 19.82
N ILE A 60 6.51 -5.13 18.93
CA ILE A 60 6.25 -6.56 19.16
C ILE A 60 7.37 -7.43 18.60
N GLY A 61 7.77 -7.18 17.34
CA GLY A 61 8.70 -8.01 16.58
C GLY A 61 10.08 -7.38 16.35
N GLY A 62 10.36 -6.22 16.94
CA GLY A 62 11.60 -5.48 16.74
C GLY A 62 11.74 -4.91 15.31
N ASP A 63 12.90 -4.35 15.01
CA ASP A 63 13.26 -3.83 13.68
C ASP A 63 13.64 -5.00 12.74
N THR A 64 12.65 -5.84 12.44
CA THR A 64 12.76 -7.04 11.61
C THR A 64 11.65 -7.06 10.55
N ALA A 65 11.81 -7.90 9.52
CA ALA A 65 10.75 -8.07 8.52
C ALA A 65 9.41 -8.48 9.16
N PHE A 66 9.44 -9.34 10.19
CA PHE A 66 8.26 -9.72 10.96
C PHE A 66 7.63 -8.53 11.69
N GLY A 67 8.43 -7.77 12.45
CA GLY A 67 7.94 -6.60 13.20
C GLY A 67 7.34 -5.55 12.27
N LEU A 68 8.01 -5.20 11.18
CA LEU A 68 7.53 -4.24 10.21
C LEU A 68 6.17 -4.63 9.59
N ARG A 69 5.90 -5.93 9.45
CA ARG A 69 4.69 -6.49 8.81
C ARG A 69 3.64 -7.00 9.77
N PHE A 70 3.90 -7.00 11.09
CA PHE A 70 3.02 -7.61 12.08
C PHE A 70 1.55 -7.15 11.95
N MET A 71 1.34 -5.86 11.68
CA MET A 71 0.00 -5.29 11.56
C MET A 71 -0.73 -5.71 10.27
N ALA A 72 -0.03 -6.10 9.20
CA ALA A 72 -0.68 -6.37 7.92
C ALA A 72 -1.62 -7.59 7.95
N PRO A 73 -1.21 -8.79 8.40
CA PRO A 73 -2.14 -9.93 8.55
C PRO A 73 -3.27 -9.64 9.53
N LEU A 74 -3.00 -8.91 10.63
CA LEU A 74 -3.99 -8.56 11.65
C LEU A 74 -5.09 -7.65 11.08
N LEU A 75 -4.71 -6.54 10.44
CA LEU A 75 -5.66 -5.60 9.84
C LEU A 75 -6.47 -6.26 8.71
N THR A 76 -5.87 -7.17 7.94
CA THR A 76 -6.59 -7.93 6.91
C THR A 76 -7.62 -8.90 7.51
N ALA A 77 -7.28 -9.57 8.62
CA ALA A 77 -8.21 -10.41 9.34
C ALA A 77 -9.38 -9.60 9.90
N MET A 78 -9.09 -8.45 10.53
CA MET A 78 -10.12 -7.54 11.04
C MET A 78 -11.00 -6.97 9.90
N SER A 79 -10.42 -6.63 8.75
CA SER A 79 -11.18 -6.23 7.55
C SER A 79 -12.19 -7.31 7.14
N SER A 80 -11.77 -8.58 7.17
CA SER A 80 -12.64 -9.72 6.84
C SER A 80 -13.81 -9.83 7.83
N LEU A 81 -13.58 -9.59 9.11
CA LEU A 81 -14.63 -9.61 10.15
C LEU A 81 -15.62 -8.46 9.97
N PHE A 82 -15.13 -7.23 9.73
CA PHE A 82 -16.01 -6.08 9.51
C PHE A 82 -16.83 -6.22 8.22
N LEU A 83 -16.24 -6.74 7.15
CA LEU A 83 -16.97 -6.99 5.90
C LEU A 83 -18.00 -8.12 6.06
N ALA A 84 -17.68 -9.18 6.79
CA ALA A 84 -18.65 -10.21 7.12
C ALA A 84 -19.80 -9.65 7.94
N ALA A 85 -19.51 -8.78 8.93
CA ALA A 85 -20.51 -8.09 9.71
C ALA A 85 -21.37 -7.13 8.86
N ALA A 86 -20.78 -6.44 7.89
CA ALA A 86 -21.50 -5.60 6.93
C ALA A 86 -22.50 -6.42 6.09
N ALA A 87 -22.03 -7.55 5.55
CA ALA A 87 -22.87 -8.47 4.77
C ALA A 87 -24.03 -9.04 5.62
N PHE A 88 -23.77 -9.45 6.85
CA PHE A 88 -24.82 -9.92 7.77
C PHE A 88 -25.84 -8.81 8.15
N THR A 89 -25.37 -7.60 8.30
CA THR A 89 -26.24 -6.45 8.60
C THR A 89 -27.15 -6.13 7.42
N TRP A 90 -26.61 -6.22 6.18
CA TRP A 90 -27.34 -5.86 4.98
C TRP A 90 -28.24 -6.97 4.43
N LEU A 91 -27.73 -8.21 4.35
CA LEU A 91 -28.41 -9.35 3.71
C LEU A 91 -29.13 -10.27 4.70
N GLY A 92 -28.94 -10.03 6.01
CA GLY A 92 -29.41 -10.91 7.08
C GLY A 92 -28.49 -12.10 7.33
N ARG A 93 -28.81 -12.85 8.40
CA ARG A 93 -28.06 -14.07 8.75
C ARG A 93 -28.62 -15.25 7.98
N GLU A 94 -27.81 -15.82 7.10
CA GLU A 94 -28.09 -17.09 6.45
C GLU A 94 -27.61 -18.24 7.35
N SER A 95 -28.40 -19.32 7.43
CA SER A 95 -28.00 -20.55 8.10
C SER A 95 -26.97 -21.36 7.28
N SER A 96 -26.71 -20.96 6.05
CA SER A 96 -25.76 -21.62 5.15
C SER A 96 -24.33 -21.55 5.68
N TYR A 97 -23.59 -22.63 5.52
CA TYR A 97 -22.17 -22.72 5.84
C TYR A 97 -21.33 -21.69 5.08
N LEU A 98 -21.70 -21.40 3.81
CA LEU A 98 -21.15 -20.32 2.98
C LEU A 98 -22.08 -19.10 2.98
N SER A 99 -22.39 -18.57 4.16
CA SER A 99 -23.20 -17.36 4.29
C SER A 99 -22.58 -16.15 3.54
N ALA A 100 -23.40 -15.15 3.24
CA ALA A 100 -22.95 -13.92 2.55
C ALA A 100 -21.70 -13.30 3.20
N GLY A 101 -21.63 -13.28 4.54
CA GLY A 101 -20.45 -12.78 5.26
C GLY A 101 -19.20 -13.62 5.04
N VAL A 102 -19.32 -14.95 4.98
CA VAL A 102 -18.21 -15.85 4.68
C VAL A 102 -17.76 -15.67 3.23
N ARG A 103 -18.71 -15.61 2.28
CA ARG A 103 -18.39 -15.36 0.85
C ARG A 103 -17.62 -14.06 0.66
N THR A 104 -18.05 -12.97 1.31
CA THR A 104 -17.35 -11.68 1.27
C THR A 104 -15.91 -11.80 1.76
N ALA A 105 -15.71 -12.38 2.94
CA ALA A 105 -14.38 -12.53 3.54
C ALA A 105 -13.47 -13.42 2.67
N VAL A 106 -13.98 -14.54 2.17
CA VAL A 106 -13.24 -15.47 1.32
C VAL A 106 -12.81 -14.79 0.02
N LEU A 107 -13.74 -14.12 -0.68
CA LEU A 107 -13.42 -13.44 -1.95
C LEU A 107 -12.38 -12.35 -1.76
N LEU A 108 -12.49 -11.52 -0.71
CA LEU A 108 -11.47 -10.50 -0.44
C LEU A 108 -10.08 -11.14 -0.28
N ASN A 109 -9.96 -12.16 0.58
CA ASN A 109 -8.68 -12.79 0.93
C ASN A 109 -8.06 -13.61 -0.20
N THR A 110 -8.84 -14.04 -1.19
CA THR A 110 -8.40 -14.84 -2.31
C THR A 110 -8.22 -14.06 -3.61
N THR A 111 -8.46 -12.74 -3.63
CA THR A 111 -7.88 -11.90 -4.68
C THR A 111 -6.36 -11.99 -4.58
N LEU A 112 -5.67 -12.08 -5.71
CA LEU A 112 -4.20 -12.15 -5.74
C LEU A 112 -3.57 -10.93 -5.03
N ALA A 113 -4.15 -9.75 -5.25
CA ALA A 113 -3.67 -8.52 -4.63
C ALA A 113 -3.70 -8.59 -3.09
N ILE A 114 -4.86 -8.91 -2.48
CA ILE A 114 -4.98 -8.98 -1.02
C ILE A 114 -4.24 -10.20 -0.46
N GLY A 115 -4.19 -11.30 -1.21
CA GLY A 115 -3.41 -12.48 -0.84
C GLY A 115 -1.94 -12.15 -0.59
N ILE A 116 -1.36 -11.25 -1.41
CA ILE A 116 0.03 -10.79 -1.30
C ILE A 116 0.13 -9.62 -0.30
N GLU A 117 -0.68 -8.58 -0.45
CA GLU A 117 -0.66 -7.36 0.39
C GLU A 117 -0.86 -7.69 1.88
N ALA A 118 -1.62 -8.73 2.20
CA ALA A 118 -1.84 -9.18 3.57
C ALA A 118 -0.57 -9.68 4.31
N MET A 119 0.56 -9.82 3.60
CA MET A 119 1.85 -10.24 4.17
C MET A 119 2.92 -9.15 4.12
N ILE A 120 2.63 -8.04 3.48
CA ILE A 120 3.52 -6.89 3.35
C ILE A 120 2.85 -5.64 3.94
N MET A 121 3.64 -4.69 4.45
CA MET A 121 3.06 -3.49 5.05
C MET A 121 3.13 -2.33 4.09
N THR A 122 1.99 -2.04 3.46
CA THR A 122 1.79 -0.93 2.52
C THR A 122 0.69 0.01 3.02
N PRO A 123 0.57 1.23 2.49
CA PRO A 123 -0.55 2.13 2.79
C PRO A 123 -1.93 1.55 2.46
N ASP A 124 -2.00 0.55 1.57
CA ASP A 124 -3.25 -0.09 1.16
C ASP A 124 -3.89 -0.92 2.27
N ILE A 125 -3.10 -1.55 3.13
CA ILE A 125 -3.62 -2.41 4.19
C ILE A 125 -4.44 -1.64 5.24
N PRO A 126 -3.94 -0.57 5.89
CA PRO A 126 -4.78 0.20 6.80
C PRO A 126 -5.92 0.93 6.06
N LEU A 127 -5.74 1.33 4.80
CA LEU A 127 -6.82 1.86 3.97
C LEU A 127 -7.99 0.87 3.87
N ILE A 128 -7.72 -0.39 3.46
CA ILE A 128 -8.72 -1.45 3.31
C ILE A 128 -9.42 -1.73 4.64
N PHE A 129 -8.67 -1.72 5.74
CA PHE A 129 -9.23 -1.91 7.07
C PHE A 129 -10.24 -0.80 7.42
N PHE A 130 -9.86 0.47 7.32
CA PHE A 130 -10.76 1.56 7.66
C PHE A 130 -11.94 1.71 6.70
N ILE A 131 -11.75 1.41 5.41
CA ILE A 131 -12.87 1.30 4.46
C ILE A 131 -13.82 0.17 4.85
N SER A 132 -13.31 -0.98 5.31
CA SER A 132 -14.15 -2.10 5.77
C SER A 132 -14.97 -1.73 7.02
N VAL A 133 -14.38 -1.01 7.98
CA VAL A 133 -15.08 -0.44 9.13
C VAL A 133 -16.16 0.54 8.68
N MET A 134 -15.82 1.47 7.78
CA MET A 134 -16.74 2.45 7.23
C MET A 134 -17.95 1.77 6.54
N LEU A 135 -17.71 0.73 5.73
CA LEU A 135 -18.75 -0.02 5.04
C LEU A 135 -19.69 -0.74 6.03
N TRP A 136 -19.18 -1.33 7.10
CA TRP A 136 -20.00 -1.92 8.14
C TRP A 136 -20.88 -0.89 8.84
N LEU A 137 -20.32 0.26 9.22
CA LEU A 137 -21.08 1.35 9.86
C LEU A 137 -22.15 1.92 8.92
N LEU A 138 -21.82 2.07 7.63
CA LEU A 138 -22.77 2.50 6.59
C LEU A 138 -23.89 1.47 6.37
N ALA A 139 -23.58 0.16 6.42
CA ALA A 139 -24.61 -0.88 6.36
C ALA A 139 -25.57 -0.75 7.56
N ARG A 140 -25.07 -0.55 8.76
CA ARG A 140 -25.88 -0.29 9.96
C ARG A 140 -26.74 0.97 9.82
N LEU A 141 -26.17 2.05 9.31
CA LEU A 141 -26.90 3.29 9.09
C LEU A 141 -28.05 3.09 8.07
N CYS A 142 -27.81 2.35 6.99
CA CYS A 142 -28.81 2.05 5.97
C CYS A 142 -29.95 1.13 6.44
N THR A 143 -29.71 0.33 7.47
CA THR A 143 -30.69 -0.60 8.07
C THR A 143 -31.42 -0.04 9.29
N GLY A 144 -31.39 1.27 9.48
CA GLY A 144 -32.13 1.95 10.58
C GLY A 144 -31.27 2.31 11.79
N GLY A 145 -29.95 2.33 11.63
CA GLY A 145 -29.03 2.76 12.69
C GLY A 145 -29.18 4.24 13.06
N ALA A 146 -28.83 4.57 14.30
CA ALA A 146 -28.93 5.92 14.85
C ALA A 146 -27.97 6.91 14.17
N GLY A 147 -28.34 8.19 14.11
CA GLY A 147 -27.58 9.25 13.44
C GLY A 147 -26.16 9.46 13.96
N TRP A 148 -25.89 9.20 15.24
CA TRP A 148 -24.54 9.31 15.80
C TRP A 148 -23.50 8.39 15.12
N LEU A 149 -23.94 7.35 14.39
CA LEU A 149 -23.04 6.50 13.59
C LEU A 149 -22.24 7.30 12.57
N TRP A 150 -22.75 8.46 12.14
CA TRP A 150 -21.99 9.36 11.28
C TRP A 150 -20.66 9.79 11.86
N LEU A 151 -20.57 9.96 13.20
CA LEU A 151 -19.31 10.31 13.87
C LEU A 151 -18.25 9.21 13.68
N LEU A 152 -18.64 7.95 13.84
CA LEU A 152 -17.74 6.79 13.65
C LEU A 152 -17.40 6.58 12.17
N ILE A 153 -18.37 6.83 11.25
CA ILE A 153 -18.14 6.78 9.80
C ILE A 153 -17.09 7.82 9.42
N ALA A 154 -17.19 9.05 9.91
CA ALA A 154 -16.25 10.11 9.63
C ALA A 154 -14.87 9.85 10.25
N MET A 155 -14.82 9.27 11.45
CA MET A 155 -13.56 8.84 12.06
C MET A 155 -12.89 7.76 11.21
N ALA A 156 -13.62 6.72 10.77
CA ALA A 156 -13.08 5.69 9.89
C ALA A 156 -12.64 6.26 8.52
N ALA A 157 -13.42 7.19 7.95
CA ALA A 157 -13.09 7.88 6.71
C ALA A 157 -11.81 8.74 6.86
N GLY A 158 -11.68 9.49 7.95
CA GLY A 158 -10.48 10.27 8.27
C GLY A 158 -9.24 9.38 8.42
N LEU A 159 -9.34 8.26 9.14
CA LEU A 159 -8.24 7.29 9.29
C LEU A 159 -7.91 6.58 7.98
N ALA A 160 -8.90 6.37 7.09
CA ALA A 160 -8.64 5.89 5.73
C ALA A 160 -7.86 6.93 4.91
N LEU A 161 -8.17 8.23 5.04
CA LEU A 161 -7.41 9.33 4.44
C LEU A 161 -6.00 9.44 5.02
N GLU A 162 -5.81 9.23 6.31
CA GLU A 162 -4.49 9.12 6.98
C GLU A 162 -3.70 7.89 6.50
N SER A 163 -4.35 6.92 5.85
CA SER A 163 -3.71 5.75 5.26
C SER A 163 -3.28 6.02 3.81
N LYS A 164 -4.19 6.52 2.97
CA LYS A 164 -3.92 6.80 1.55
C LYS A 164 -4.91 7.82 1.00
N TYR A 165 -4.43 8.79 0.23
CA TYR A 165 -5.28 9.86 -0.33
C TYR A 165 -6.39 9.34 -1.27
N THR A 166 -6.23 8.15 -1.85
CA THR A 166 -7.29 7.53 -2.67
C THR A 166 -8.58 7.25 -1.89
N ALA A 167 -8.55 7.24 -0.55
CA ALA A 167 -9.74 7.16 0.30
C ALA A 167 -10.75 8.29 0.03
N ALA A 168 -10.29 9.45 -0.46
CA ALA A 168 -11.18 10.54 -0.83
C ALA A 168 -12.23 10.13 -1.89
N LEU A 169 -11.90 9.17 -2.76
CA LEU A 169 -12.78 8.75 -3.84
C LEU A 169 -14.02 7.97 -3.36
N PRO A 170 -13.90 6.89 -2.54
CA PRO A 170 -15.08 6.26 -1.95
C PRO A 170 -15.84 7.19 -0.98
N ILE A 171 -15.17 8.11 -0.28
CA ILE A 171 -15.83 9.13 0.55
C ILE A 171 -16.66 10.08 -0.33
N ALA A 172 -16.14 10.51 -1.48
CA ALA A 172 -16.92 11.24 -2.47
C ALA A 172 -18.12 10.42 -2.99
N GLY A 173 -17.95 9.09 -3.15
CA GLY A 173 -19.05 8.17 -3.46
C GLY A 173 -20.16 8.19 -2.41
N VAL A 174 -19.85 8.28 -1.11
CA VAL A 174 -20.84 8.48 -0.04
C VAL A 174 -21.56 9.83 -0.18
N GLY A 175 -20.82 10.91 -0.49
CA GLY A 175 -21.40 12.22 -0.77
C GLY A 175 -22.34 12.19 -1.96
N LEU A 176 -21.95 11.55 -3.06
CA LEU A 176 -22.78 11.36 -4.25
C LEU A 176 -24.07 10.62 -3.91
N TRP A 177 -23.98 9.53 -3.13
CA TRP A 177 -25.16 8.79 -2.68
C TRP A 177 -26.13 9.65 -1.87
N LEU A 178 -25.65 10.52 -0.98
CA LEU A 178 -26.49 11.47 -0.26
C LEU A 178 -27.23 12.44 -1.20
N CYS A 179 -26.58 12.87 -2.27
CA CYS A 179 -27.17 13.80 -3.25
C CYS A 179 -28.18 13.14 -4.20
N LEU A 180 -27.92 11.91 -4.63
CA LEU A 180 -28.76 11.19 -5.61
C LEU A 180 -30.07 10.68 -5.02
N SER A 181 -30.15 10.47 -3.72
CA SER A 181 -31.30 9.83 -3.07
C SER A 181 -32.16 10.87 -2.34
N PRO A 182 -33.35 11.25 -2.85
CA PRO A 182 -34.22 12.22 -2.19
C PRO A 182 -34.54 11.85 -0.74
N GLU A 183 -34.76 10.57 -0.47
CA GLU A 183 -35.06 10.02 0.85
C GLU A 183 -33.91 10.16 1.86
N ARG A 184 -32.70 10.50 1.41
CA ARG A 184 -31.49 10.59 2.24
C ARG A 184 -30.99 11.99 2.41
N ARG A 185 -31.47 12.92 1.62
CA ARG A 185 -31.17 14.34 1.75
C ARG A 185 -31.55 14.88 3.13
N TYR A 186 -32.39 14.17 3.90
CA TYR A 186 -32.66 14.55 5.30
C TYR A 186 -31.40 14.54 6.17
N TRP A 187 -30.40 13.67 5.83
CA TRP A 187 -29.11 13.68 6.52
C TRP A 187 -28.37 15.00 6.37
N LEU A 188 -28.54 15.70 5.21
CA LEU A 188 -27.96 17.01 4.99
C LEU A 188 -28.50 18.08 5.95
N LYS A 189 -29.68 17.83 6.53
CA LYS A 189 -30.31 18.66 7.56
C LYS A 189 -29.99 18.19 8.99
N SER A 190 -29.35 17.03 9.14
CA SER A 190 -29.04 16.44 10.44
C SER A 190 -27.76 17.03 11.03
N ALA A 191 -27.81 17.45 12.28
CA ALA A 191 -26.62 17.90 13.02
C ALA A 191 -25.53 16.83 13.07
N TRP A 192 -25.89 15.54 13.09
CA TRP A 192 -24.95 14.44 13.15
C TRP A 192 -24.00 14.40 11.94
N LEU A 193 -24.48 14.71 10.74
CA LEU A 193 -23.61 14.74 9.55
C LEU A 193 -22.60 15.90 9.62
N TRP A 194 -23.02 17.07 10.06
CA TRP A 194 -22.13 18.23 10.18
C TRP A 194 -21.10 18.06 11.30
N LEU A 195 -21.51 17.51 12.46
CA LEU A 195 -20.58 17.13 13.52
C LEU A 195 -19.58 16.08 13.03
N ALA A 196 -20.04 15.11 12.24
CA ALA A 196 -19.19 14.08 11.63
C ALA A 196 -18.15 14.70 10.69
N MET A 197 -18.52 15.68 9.86
CA MET A 197 -17.55 16.41 9.02
C MET A 197 -16.48 17.09 9.88
N GLY A 198 -16.86 17.67 11.02
CA GLY A 198 -15.91 18.22 12.01
C GLY A 198 -14.96 17.14 12.57
N VAL A 199 -15.48 15.96 12.93
CA VAL A 199 -14.66 14.82 13.38
C VAL A 199 -13.68 14.38 12.28
N GLY A 200 -14.16 14.21 11.05
CA GLY A 200 -13.30 13.85 9.91
C GLY A 200 -12.20 14.87 9.66
N ALA A 201 -12.55 16.17 9.70
CA ALA A 201 -11.58 17.27 9.57
C ALA A 201 -10.53 17.26 10.69
N LEU A 202 -10.94 16.96 11.91
CA LEU A 202 -10.03 16.85 13.05
C LEU A 202 -9.07 15.67 12.87
N VAL A 203 -9.56 14.51 12.44
CA VAL A 203 -8.72 13.31 12.23
C VAL A 203 -7.68 13.55 11.14
N ILE A 204 -8.02 14.20 10.01
CA ILE A 204 -7.08 14.45 8.91
C ILE A 204 -6.21 15.70 9.14
N SER A 205 -6.47 16.50 10.19
CA SER A 205 -5.77 17.76 10.44
C SER A 205 -4.24 17.61 10.56
N PRO A 206 -3.64 16.52 11.11
CA PRO A 206 -2.19 16.37 11.16
C PRO A 206 -1.53 16.35 9.77
N VAL A 207 -2.15 15.66 8.80
CA VAL A 207 -1.65 15.64 7.41
C VAL A 207 -1.75 17.01 6.75
N PHE A 208 -2.85 17.74 6.98
CA PHE A 208 -3.00 19.11 6.48
C PHE A 208 -1.95 20.04 7.09
N TRP A 209 -1.73 19.96 8.41
CA TRP A 209 -0.70 20.73 9.11
C TRP A 209 0.70 20.44 8.54
N TRP A 210 1.03 19.16 8.37
CA TRP A 210 2.31 18.76 7.79
C TRP A 210 2.49 19.32 6.39
N ASN A 211 1.48 19.22 5.52
CA ASN A 211 1.54 19.76 4.17
C ASN A 211 1.70 21.30 4.17
N ALA A 212 0.96 22.01 5.01
CA ALA A 212 1.05 23.47 5.12
C ALA A 212 2.46 23.94 5.53
N THR A 213 3.12 23.20 6.44
CA THR A 213 4.49 23.50 6.90
C THR A 213 5.58 23.01 5.94
N HIS A 214 5.25 22.14 4.96
CA HIS A 214 6.18 21.56 4.00
C HIS A 214 5.83 21.95 2.55
N HIS A 215 5.33 23.17 2.34
CA HIS A 215 5.03 23.74 1.02
C HIS A 215 4.09 22.86 0.17
N TRP A 216 3.12 22.21 0.80
CA TRP A 216 2.14 21.33 0.15
C TRP A 216 2.76 20.18 -0.66
N ALA A 217 3.98 19.77 -0.28
CA ALA A 217 4.82 18.86 -1.06
C ALA A 217 4.13 17.55 -1.43
N SER A 218 3.37 16.95 -0.50
CA SER A 218 2.67 15.69 -0.75
C SER A 218 1.47 15.88 -1.69
N PHE A 219 0.67 16.92 -1.47
CA PHE A 219 -0.49 17.21 -2.31
C PHE A 219 -0.07 17.64 -3.72
N LEU A 220 0.98 18.44 -3.87
CA LEU A 220 1.55 18.81 -5.17
C LEU A 220 2.09 17.57 -5.91
N LYS A 221 2.73 16.66 -5.19
CA LYS A 221 3.22 15.40 -5.80
C LYS A 221 2.07 14.52 -6.31
N GLN A 222 0.98 14.41 -5.57
CA GLN A 222 -0.18 13.63 -6.00
C GLN A 222 -0.94 14.34 -7.13
N GLY A 223 -1.15 15.65 -7.02
CA GLY A 223 -1.81 16.47 -8.05
C GLY A 223 -0.98 16.62 -9.33
N GLY A 224 0.36 16.73 -9.21
CA GLY A 224 1.27 16.88 -10.35
C GLY A 224 1.32 15.67 -11.29
N ARG A 225 0.82 14.51 -10.85
CA ARG A 225 0.62 13.33 -11.72
C ARG A 225 -0.42 13.58 -12.82
N VAL A 226 -1.29 14.57 -12.66
CA VAL A 226 -2.29 14.97 -13.66
C VAL A 226 -1.66 15.79 -14.80
N GLY A 227 -0.44 16.33 -14.60
CA GLY A 227 0.23 17.21 -15.58
C GLY A 227 0.81 16.52 -16.80
N ASN A 228 1.08 15.21 -16.74
CA ASN A 228 1.62 14.43 -17.86
C ASN A 228 0.46 13.77 -18.63
N TRP A 229 -0.15 14.54 -19.53
CA TRP A 229 -1.32 14.12 -20.29
C TRP A 229 -0.95 13.63 -21.70
N HIS A 230 -1.08 12.31 -21.94
CA HIS A 230 -0.75 11.65 -23.21
C HIS A 230 -1.94 10.89 -23.80
N PRO A 231 -2.99 11.57 -24.33
CA PRO A 231 -4.22 10.93 -24.81
C PRO A 231 -3.99 9.98 -26.00
N THR A 232 -2.91 10.13 -26.76
CA THR A 232 -2.52 9.22 -27.83
C THR A 232 -2.23 7.81 -27.35
N ARG A 233 -1.95 7.62 -26.06
CA ARG A 233 -1.73 6.32 -25.41
C ARG A 233 -2.93 5.84 -24.58
N ALA A 234 -4.07 6.48 -24.66
CA ALA A 234 -5.25 6.18 -23.83
C ALA A 234 -5.65 4.69 -23.89
N LEU A 235 -5.75 4.12 -25.10
CA LEU A 235 -6.09 2.69 -25.26
C LEU A 235 -5.08 1.76 -24.58
N THR A 236 -3.80 2.10 -24.63
CA THR A 236 -2.74 1.34 -23.93
C THR A 236 -2.93 1.41 -22.42
N PHE A 237 -3.14 2.60 -21.84
CA PHE A 237 -3.28 2.78 -20.41
C PHE A 237 -4.59 2.19 -19.87
N ILE A 238 -5.69 2.31 -20.61
CA ILE A 238 -6.98 1.68 -20.26
C ILE A 238 -6.84 0.15 -20.32
N GLY A 239 -6.18 -0.38 -21.37
CA GLY A 239 -5.90 -1.81 -21.48
C GLY A 239 -5.02 -2.33 -20.34
N GLU A 240 -3.96 -1.59 -19.96
CA GLU A 240 -3.10 -1.91 -18.81
C GLU A 240 -3.89 -1.88 -17.48
N LEU A 241 -4.78 -0.89 -17.29
CA LEU A 241 -5.65 -0.81 -16.12
C LEU A 241 -6.58 -2.04 -16.05
N PHE A 242 -7.27 -2.36 -17.14
CA PHE A 242 -8.20 -3.50 -17.19
C PHE A 242 -7.46 -4.82 -16.97
N ALA A 243 -6.40 -5.09 -17.74
CA ALA A 243 -5.62 -6.31 -17.61
C ALA A 243 -4.99 -6.45 -16.21
N GLY A 244 -4.49 -5.33 -15.65
CA GLY A 244 -3.99 -5.27 -14.29
C GLY A 244 -5.04 -5.66 -13.25
N GLN A 245 -6.28 -5.19 -13.39
CA GLN A 245 -7.36 -5.56 -12.47
C GLN A 245 -7.78 -7.03 -12.64
N VAL A 246 -7.92 -7.52 -13.86
CA VAL A 246 -8.20 -8.96 -14.11
C VAL A 246 -7.12 -9.84 -13.49
N GLY A 247 -5.85 -9.45 -13.59
CA GLY A 247 -4.73 -10.17 -12.98
C GLY A 247 -4.74 -10.10 -11.44
N LEU A 248 -4.89 -8.92 -10.86
CA LEU A 248 -4.81 -8.70 -9.41
C LEU A 248 -6.05 -9.22 -8.65
N ILE A 249 -7.23 -9.16 -9.25
CA ILE A 249 -8.46 -9.72 -8.69
C ILE A 249 -8.52 -11.24 -8.93
N THR A 250 -7.93 -11.72 -9.99
CA THR A 250 -8.06 -13.01 -10.68
C THR A 250 -9.32 -13.12 -11.55
N PRO A 251 -9.26 -13.81 -12.70
CA PRO A 251 -10.34 -13.74 -13.69
C PRO A 251 -11.73 -14.14 -13.17
N LEU A 252 -11.83 -15.23 -12.41
CA LEU A 252 -13.12 -15.72 -11.91
C LEU A 252 -13.70 -14.82 -10.82
N ILE A 253 -12.86 -14.27 -9.93
CA ILE A 253 -13.32 -13.32 -8.90
C ILE A 253 -13.72 -12.00 -9.58
N PHE A 254 -13.00 -11.57 -10.63
CA PHE A 254 -13.37 -10.40 -11.42
C PHE A 254 -14.79 -10.53 -12.00
N VAL A 255 -15.13 -11.69 -12.57
CA VAL A 255 -16.50 -11.97 -13.05
C VAL A 255 -17.51 -11.93 -11.90
N LEU A 256 -17.19 -12.47 -10.72
CA LEU A 256 -18.05 -12.36 -9.54
C LEU A 256 -18.26 -10.91 -9.09
N PHE A 257 -17.24 -10.09 -9.15
CA PHE A 257 -17.33 -8.67 -8.80
C PHE A 257 -18.23 -7.90 -9.76
N VAL A 258 -18.07 -8.13 -11.07
CA VAL A 258 -18.94 -7.55 -12.10
C VAL A 258 -20.38 -8.02 -11.92
N GLY A 259 -20.61 -9.34 -11.76
CA GLY A 259 -21.95 -9.90 -11.51
C GLY A 259 -22.58 -9.37 -10.23
N GLY A 260 -21.78 -9.16 -9.18
CA GLY A 260 -22.22 -8.50 -7.96
C GLY A 260 -22.70 -7.07 -8.20
N CYS A 261 -21.97 -6.28 -8.99
CA CYS A 261 -22.39 -4.92 -9.36
C CYS A 261 -23.70 -4.91 -10.16
N VAL A 262 -23.90 -5.87 -11.08
CA VAL A 262 -25.17 -6.06 -11.80
C VAL A 262 -26.31 -6.39 -10.83
N CYS A 263 -26.05 -7.29 -9.86
CA CYS A 263 -27.02 -7.62 -8.82
C CYS A 263 -27.40 -6.39 -7.97
N LEU A 264 -26.42 -5.55 -7.57
CA LEU A 264 -26.70 -4.29 -6.88
C LEU A 264 -27.59 -3.35 -7.71
N TRP A 265 -27.30 -3.25 -9.01
CA TRP A 265 -28.09 -2.42 -9.93
C TRP A 265 -29.56 -2.88 -10.05
N GLN A 266 -29.77 -4.21 -10.03
CA GLN A 266 -31.13 -4.79 -10.07
C GLN A 266 -31.85 -4.61 -8.72
N LYS A 267 -31.16 -4.79 -7.60
CA LYS A 267 -31.72 -4.78 -6.25
C LYS A 267 -32.14 -3.38 -5.80
N ARG A 268 -31.37 -2.38 -6.09
CA ARG A 268 -31.63 -0.94 -5.84
C ARG A 268 -32.05 -0.55 -4.42
N ASP A 269 -31.80 -1.42 -3.43
CA ASP A 269 -32.01 -1.04 -2.04
C ASP A 269 -30.99 0.04 -1.62
N ARG A 270 -31.19 0.57 -0.43
CA ARG A 270 -30.41 1.69 0.08
C ARG A 270 -28.91 1.44 0.07
N PHE A 271 -28.49 0.30 0.55
CA PHE A 271 -27.09 -0.03 0.66
C PHE A 271 -26.49 -0.43 -0.70
N SER A 272 -27.29 -1.06 -1.57
CA SER A 272 -26.88 -1.37 -2.95
C SER A 272 -26.50 -0.12 -3.75
N VAL A 273 -27.34 0.93 -3.68
CA VAL A 273 -27.04 2.21 -4.35
C VAL A 273 -25.80 2.86 -3.77
N LEU A 274 -25.62 2.80 -2.44
CA LEU A 274 -24.43 3.32 -1.78
C LEU A 274 -23.17 2.59 -2.25
N LEU A 275 -23.19 1.25 -2.28
CA LEU A 275 -22.05 0.44 -2.76
C LEU A 275 -21.71 0.76 -4.21
N LEU A 276 -22.72 0.94 -5.09
CA LEU A 276 -22.49 1.36 -6.46
C LEU A 276 -21.82 2.74 -6.54
N CYS A 277 -22.24 3.72 -5.74
CA CYS A 277 -21.59 5.02 -5.70
C CYS A 277 -20.13 4.93 -5.22
N ILE A 278 -19.86 4.10 -4.20
CA ILE A 278 -18.52 3.86 -3.64
C ILE A 278 -17.60 3.15 -4.66
N VAL A 279 -18.14 2.30 -5.53
CA VAL A 279 -17.37 1.60 -6.57
C VAL A 279 -17.20 2.48 -7.80
N LEU A 280 -18.30 3.07 -8.30
CA LEU A 280 -18.28 3.79 -9.58
C LEU A 280 -17.53 5.13 -9.51
N CYS A 281 -17.63 5.86 -8.40
CA CYS A 281 -16.94 7.13 -8.26
C CYS A 281 -15.42 6.99 -8.41
N PRO A 282 -14.71 6.10 -7.66
CA PRO A 282 -13.29 5.86 -7.89
C PRO A 282 -12.98 5.30 -9.28
N LEU A 283 -13.80 4.37 -9.77
CA LEU A 283 -13.58 3.72 -11.06
C LEU A 283 -13.60 4.75 -12.20
N LEU A 284 -14.57 5.67 -12.21
CA LEU A 284 -14.66 6.74 -13.19
C LEU A 284 -13.45 7.66 -13.15
N VAL A 285 -12.96 8.01 -11.96
CA VAL A 285 -11.74 8.81 -11.79
C VAL A 285 -10.52 8.07 -12.33
N PHE A 286 -10.37 6.77 -12.05
CA PHE A 286 -9.24 5.99 -12.57
C PHE A 286 -9.31 5.80 -14.08
N ILE A 287 -10.50 5.60 -14.66
CA ILE A 287 -10.68 5.54 -16.13
C ILE A 287 -10.35 6.91 -16.76
N GLN A 288 -10.83 7.99 -16.18
CA GLN A 288 -10.53 9.35 -16.64
C GLN A 288 -9.01 9.61 -16.58
N HIS A 289 -8.34 9.21 -15.50
CA HIS A 289 -6.88 9.34 -15.40
C HIS A 289 -6.16 8.48 -16.45
N ALA A 290 -6.65 7.26 -16.74
CA ALA A 290 -6.09 6.36 -17.73
C ALA A 290 -6.18 6.89 -19.17
N ILE A 291 -7.05 7.86 -19.46
CA ILE A 291 -7.09 8.54 -20.76
C ILE A 291 -5.80 9.34 -21.00
N GLY A 292 -5.19 9.89 -19.95
CA GLY A 292 -4.02 10.76 -20.06
C GLY A 292 -2.71 10.18 -19.54
N ALA A 293 -2.76 9.32 -18.54
CA ALA A 293 -1.58 8.78 -17.88
C ALA A 293 -1.81 7.36 -17.34
N ARG A 294 -0.71 6.65 -17.09
CA ARG A 294 -0.76 5.30 -16.53
C ARG A 294 -1.29 5.30 -15.10
N VAL A 295 -2.32 4.50 -14.84
CA VAL A 295 -2.81 4.18 -13.49
C VAL A 295 -1.99 3.04 -12.91
N GLN A 296 -1.48 3.19 -11.69
CA GLN A 296 -0.81 2.08 -11.02
C GLN A 296 -1.85 1.00 -10.66
N ALA A 297 -1.49 -0.27 -10.87
CA ALA A 297 -2.41 -1.39 -10.74
C ALA A 297 -3.01 -1.57 -9.33
N ASN A 298 -2.32 -1.07 -8.28
CA ASN A 298 -2.81 -1.11 -6.90
C ASN A 298 -3.73 0.06 -6.50
N TRP A 299 -3.90 1.10 -7.34
CA TRP A 299 -4.79 2.22 -6.96
C TRP A 299 -6.24 1.80 -6.78
N PRO A 300 -6.82 0.91 -7.62
CA PRO A 300 -8.19 0.44 -7.45
C PRO A 300 -8.43 -0.49 -6.24
N LEU A 301 -7.40 -0.90 -5.49
CA LEU A 301 -7.58 -1.71 -4.26
C LEU A 301 -8.58 -1.09 -3.28
N VAL A 302 -8.70 0.23 -3.28
CA VAL A 302 -9.64 0.99 -2.43
C VAL A 302 -11.10 0.56 -2.62
N ILE A 303 -11.50 0.02 -3.77
CA ILE A 303 -12.87 -0.45 -4.03
C ILE A 303 -13.07 -1.95 -3.78
N TYR A 304 -12.00 -2.73 -3.54
CA TYR A 304 -12.12 -4.18 -3.36
C TYR A 304 -13.02 -4.60 -2.19
N PRO A 305 -13.01 -3.92 -1.02
CA PRO A 305 -13.96 -4.22 0.06
C PRO A 305 -15.42 -4.08 -0.39
N ALA A 306 -15.75 -3.04 -1.13
CA ALA A 306 -17.10 -2.82 -1.64
C ALA A 306 -17.48 -3.84 -2.74
N LEU A 307 -16.55 -4.20 -3.61
CA LEU A 307 -16.74 -5.24 -4.64
C LEU A 307 -16.93 -6.63 -4.01
N ALA A 308 -16.20 -6.96 -2.95
CA ALA A 308 -16.38 -8.23 -2.23
C ALA A 308 -17.78 -8.32 -1.59
N LEU A 309 -18.28 -7.20 -1.01
CA LEU A 309 -19.66 -7.10 -0.52
C LEU A 309 -20.68 -7.22 -1.66
N ALA A 310 -20.45 -6.56 -2.77
CA ALA A 310 -21.32 -6.65 -3.96
C ALA A 310 -21.44 -8.10 -4.44
N ALA A 311 -20.32 -8.80 -4.55
CA ALA A 311 -20.27 -10.20 -5.00
C ALA A 311 -21.00 -11.17 -4.06
N ALA A 312 -21.21 -10.81 -2.78
CA ALA A 312 -21.99 -11.63 -1.86
C ALA A 312 -23.47 -11.80 -2.27
N CYS A 313 -24.00 -10.85 -3.10
CA CYS A 313 -25.36 -10.93 -3.64
C CYS A 313 -25.51 -11.96 -4.76
N TRP A 314 -24.42 -12.40 -5.39
CA TRP A 314 -24.46 -13.30 -6.52
C TRP A 314 -23.69 -14.57 -6.22
N TYR A 315 -24.40 -15.70 -6.22
CA TYR A 315 -23.84 -17.00 -5.84
C TYR A 315 -24.13 -18.05 -6.91
N PRO A 316 -23.41 -18.00 -8.08
CA PRO A 316 -23.56 -19.00 -9.14
C PRO A 316 -23.01 -20.37 -8.72
N ARG A 317 -23.47 -21.45 -9.35
CA ARG A 317 -23.06 -22.83 -9.05
C ARG A 317 -21.56 -23.06 -9.11
N TRP A 318 -20.85 -22.31 -9.93
CA TRP A 318 -19.40 -22.37 -10.11
C TRP A 318 -18.61 -21.49 -9.13
N TRP A 319 -19.26 -20.78 -8.20
CA TRP A 319 -18.64 -19.82 -7.29
C TRP A 319 -17.38 -20.32 -6.62
N ILE A 320 -17.35 -21.61 -6.19
CA ILE A 320 -16.25 -22.21 -5.42
C ILE A 320 -14.92 -22.23 -6.18
N TYR A 321 -14.95 -22.30 -7.51
CA TYR A 321 -13.73 -22.30 -8.33
C TYR A 321 -12.99 -20.98 -8.31
N ALA A 322 -13.70 -19.86 -8.05
CA ALA A 322 -13.10 -18.54 -8.01
C ALA A 322 -12.10 -18.36 -6.86
N PRO A 323 -12.47 -18.60 -5.58
CA PRO A 323 -11.52 -18.52 -4.48
C PRO A 323 -10.44 -19.61 -4.53
N ILE A 324 -10.72 -20.79 -5.07
CA ILE A 324 -9.70 -21.83 -5.26
C ILE A 324 -8.63 -21.34 -6.24
N LEU A 325 -9.02 -20.83 -7.42
CA LEU A 325 -8.08 -20.27 -8.40
C LEU A 325 -7.25 -19.14 -7.79
N GLY A 326 -7.91 -18.21 -7.09
CA GLY A 326 -7.23 -17.09 -6.45
C GLY A 326 -6.23 -17.53 -5.38
N GLY A 327 -6.61 -18.48 -4.55
CA GLY A 327 -5.73 -19.08 -3.54
C GLY A 327 -4.52 -19.79 -4.16
N VAL A 328 -4.73 -20.59 -5.20
CA VAL A 328 -3.66 -21.28 -5.93
C VAL A 328 -2.68 -20.28 -6.54
N LEU A 329 -3.18 -19.26 -7.24
CA LEU A 329 -2.33 -18.22 -7.83
C LEU A 329 -1.55 -17.45 -6.77
N THR A 330 -2.18 -17.12 -5.65
CA THR A 330 -1.50 -16.48 -4.51
C THR A 330 -0.38 -17.35 -3.97
N MET A 331 -0.62 -18.64 -3.75
CA MET A 331 0.40 -19.57 -3.26
C MET A 331 1.53 -19.78 -4.26
N LEU A 332 1.25 -19.79 -5.56
CA LEU A 332 2.28 -19.84 -6.60
C LEU A 332 3.19 -18.61 -6.57
N VAL A 333 2.61 -17.41 -6.44
CA VAL A 333 3.40 -16.17 -6.36
C VAL A 333 4.22 -16.11 -5.07
N ILE A 334 3.66 -16.52 -3.93
CA ILE A 334 4.39 -16.63 -2.67
C ILE A 334 5.52 -17.65 -2.77
N GLY A 335 5.23 -18.81 -3.35
CA GLY A 335 6.23 -19.85 -3.60
C GLY A 335 7.38 -19.35 -4.50
N GLN A 336 7.06 -18.60 -5.56
CA GLN A 336 8.06 -17.96 -6.41
C GLN A 336 8.87 -16.91 -5.63
N ALA A 337 8.22 -16.13 -4.77
CA ALA A 337 8.87 -15.14 -3.92
C ALA A 337 9.86 -15.77 -2.92
N LEU A 338 9.51 -16.92 -2.33
CA LEU A 338 10.34 -17.58 -1.31
C LEU A 338 11.43 -18.48 -1.91
N TRP A 339 11.05 -19.34 -2.83
CA TRP A 339 11.91 -20.44 -3.28
C TRP A 339 12.39 -20.35 -4.73
N THR A 340 11.77 -19.47 -5.55
CA THR A 340 12.06 -19.38 -7.00
C THR A 340 12.09 -20.74 -7.69
N PRO A 341 10.98 -21.53 -7.61
CA PRO A 341 10.92 -22.85 -8.24
C PRO A 341 10.91 -22.73 -9.78
N LEU A 342 10.36 -21.66 -10.34
CA LEU A 342 10.30 -21.43 -11.77
C LEU A 342 11.53 -20.64 -12.25
N PRO A 343 12.27 -21.12 -13.25
CA PRO A 343 13.43 -20.42 -13.82
C PRO A 343 13.00 -19.28 -14.76
N LEU A 344 12.28 -18.31 -14.21
CA LEU A 344 11.80 -17.14 -14.97
C LEU A 344 12.92 -16.16 -15.22
N SER A 345 12.92 -15.51 -16.38
CA SER A 345 13.84 -14.42 -16.66
C SER A 345 13.57 -13.22 -15.75
N ALA A 346 14.60 -12.40 -15.49
CA ALA A 346 14.47 -11.18 -14.67
C ALA A 346 13.40 -10.20 -15.18
N HIS A 347 13.07 -10.24 -16.49
CA HIS A 347 12.02 -9.38 -17.05
C HIS A 347 10.62 -9.85 -16.64
N VAL A 348 10.37 -11.13 -16.58
CA VAL A 348 9.06 -11.74 -16.27
C VAL A 348 8.83 -11.89 -14.77
N ASP A 349 9.89 -12.22 -14.01
CA ASP A 349 9.78 -12.40 -12.55
C ASP A 349 9.73 -11.06 -11.83
N VAL A 350 8.51 -10.51 -11.72
CA VAL A 350 8.25 -9.25 -11.02
C VAL A 350 8.66 -9.34 -9.55
N MET A 351 8.40 -10.49 -8.89
CA MET A 351 8.74 -10.68 -7.49
C MET A 351 10.25 -10.69 -7.27
N ALA A 352 11.01 -11.40 -8.12
CA ALA A 352 12.47 -11.37 -8.04
C ALA A 352 13.01 -9.94 -8.26
N ARG A 353 12.46 -9.18 -9.19
CA ARG A 353 12.89 -7.79 -9.44
C ARG A 353 12.66 -6.88 -8.24
N GLN A 354 11.53 -7.02 -7.56
CA GLN A 354 11.16 -6.16 -6.42
C GLN A 354 11.92 -6.54 -5.15
N ILE A 355 11.91 -7.80 -4.76
CA ILE A 355 12.38 -8.23 -3.44
C ILE A 355 13.66 -9.07 -3.48
N GLY A 356 14.10 -9.52 -4.67
CA GLY A 356 15.23 -10.45 -4.80
C GLY A 356 16.61 -9.80 -4.67
N GLY A 357 17.54 -10.51 -4.02
CA GLY A 357 18.97 -10.23 -4.08
C GLY A 357 19.50 -9.05 -3.25
N TRP A 358 18.67 -8.33 -2.50
CA TRP A 358 19.09 -7.17 -1.72
C TRP A 358 20.11 -7.50 -0.64
N ARG A 359 19.89 -8.58 0.12
CA ARG A 359 20.84 -9.07 1.13
C ARG A 359 22.19 -9.46 0.51
N HIS A 360 22.17 -10.09 -0.67
CA HIS A 360 23.38 -10.43 -1.39
C HIS A 360 24.14 -9.18 -1.83
N LEU A 361 23.45 -8.21 -2.45
CA LEU A 361 24.05 -6.94 -2.86
C LEU A 361 24.65 -6.21 -1.67
N ALA A 362 23.91 -6.08 -0.56
CA ALA A 362 24.39 -5.44 0.66
C ALA A 362 25.67 -6.10 1.19
N LYS A 363 25.70 -7.43 1.26
CA LYS A 363 26.90 -8.18 1.67
C LYS A 363 28.08 -7.94 0.72
N THR A 364 27.85 -7.93 -0.60
CA THR A 364 28.91 -7.65 -1.60
C THR A 364 29.43 -6.23 -1.46
N VAL A 365 28.54 -5.24 -1.27
CA VAL A 365 28.96 -3.85 -1.00
C VAL A 365 29.78 -3.76 0.27
N ASP A 366 29.40 -4.46 1.33
CA ASP A 366 30.10 -4.47 2.62
C ASP A 366 31.52 -5.04 2.54
N THR A 367 31.72 -6.03 1.67
CA THR A 367 33.07 -6.63 1.43
C THR A 367 33.97 -5.75 0.57
N VAL A 368 33.40 -5.00 -0.37
CA VAL A 368 34.15 -4.19 -1.33
C VAL A 368 34.48 -2.79 -0.79
N VAL A 369 33.61 -2.22 0.03
CA VAL A 369 33.80 -0.89 0.62
C VAL A 369 34.58 -1.01 1.92
N PRO A 370 35.71 -0.31 2.07
CA PRO A 370 36.50 -0.33 3.32
C PRO A 370 35.64 -0.01 4.55
N SER A 371 35.93 -0.67 5.67
CA SER A 371 35.28 -0.43 6.95
C SER A 371 35.44 1.04 7.37
N GLY A 372 34.41 1.62 7.98
CA GLY A 372 34.42 3.02 8.43
C GLY A 372 34.08 4.07 7.37
N LEU A 373 34.03 3.74 6.07
CA LEU A 373 33.59 4.66 5.04
C LEU A 373 32.09 4.51 4.76
N PRO A 374 31.35 5.64 4.64
CA PRO A 374 29.92 5.61 4.37
C PRO A 374 29.62 5.15 2.95
N ILE A 375 28.46 4.51 2.81
CA ILE A 375 27.86 4.15 1.54
C ILE A 375 26.76 5.16 1.22
N MET A 376 26.74 5.67 0.01
CA MET A 376 25.79 6.68 -0.45
C MET A 376 24.92 6.11 -1.56
N ALA A 377 23.66 6.51 -1.60
CA ALA A 377 22.74 6.17 -2.69
C ALA A 377 21.82 7.34 -3.02
N ASP A 378 21.62 7.61 -4.31
CA ASP A 378 20.76 8.66 -4.83
C ASP A 378 19.39 8.13 -5.31
N ASP A 379 19.11 6.86 -5.00
CA ASP A 379 17.79 6.23 -5.11
C ASP A 379 17.27 5.88 -3.72
N TYR A 380 16.01 6.22 -3.44
CA TYR A 380 15.43 6.07 -2.11
C TYR A 380 15.26 4.61 -1.69
N GLY A 381 14.86 3.75 -2.64
CA GLY A 381 14.68 2.33 -2.38
C GLY A 381 16.01 1.65 -2.13
N LEU A 382 17.02 1.94 -2.95
CA LEU A 382 18.39 1.43 -2.76
C LEU A 382 18.98 1.87 -1.41
N ALA A 383 18.86 3.16 -1.08
CA ALA A 383 19.34 3.67 0.20
C ALA A 383 18.66 2.97 1.39
N SER A 384 17.35 2.79 1.32
CA SER A 384 16.56 2.17 2.39
C SER A 384 16.85 0.67 2.55
N GLU A 385 17.01 -0.06 1.44
CA GLU A 385 17.40 -1.48 1.45
C GLU A 385 18.82 -1.67 2.05
N LEU A 386 19.77 -0.83 1.65
CA LEU A 386 21.12 -0.87 2.22
C LEU A 386 21.10 -0.58 3.73
N ALA A 387 20.33 0.42 4.17
CA ALA A 387 20.19 0.75 5.59
C ALA A 387 19.54 -0.39 6.40
N PHE A 388 18.65 -1.17 5.80
CA PHE A 388 18.03 -2.33 6.45
C PHE A 388 18.99 -3.52 6.55
N TYR A 389 19.68 -3.87 5.44
CA TYR A 389 20.55 -5.05 5.41
C TYR A 389 21.96 -4.81 5.92
N MET A 390 22.34 -3.54 6.16
CA MET A 390 23.67 -3.14 6.67
C MET A 390 23.53 -2.22 7.90
N PRO A 391 22.89 -2.69 9.00
CA PRO A 391 22.59 -1.83 10.17
C PRO A 391 23.84 -1.31 10.90
N GLN A 392 25.00 -1.90 10.64
CA GLN A 392 26.30 -1.49 11.22
C GLN A 392 27.05 -0.47 10.35
N ARG A 393 26.55 -0.14 9.17
CA ARG A 393 27.17 0.79 8.23
C ARG A 393 26.44 2.11 8.19
N VAL A 394 27.18 3.19 8.04
CA VAL A 394 26.62 4.51 7.76
C VAL A 394 26.14 4.53 6.31
N VAL A 395 24.84 4.61 6.12
CA VAL A 395 24.21 4.79 4.82
C VAL A 395 23.70 6.23 4.70
N ILE A 396 24.15 6.95 3.67
CA ILE A 396 23.75 8.32 3.38
C ILE A 396 22.84 8.30 2.17
N ALA A 397 21.58 8.66 2.40
CA ALA A 397 20.59 8.84 1.34
C ALA A 397 20.70 10.26 0.76
N VAL A 398 20.64 10.36 -0.55
CA VAL A 398 20.79 11.61 -1.28
C VAL A 398 19.58 11.87 -2.17
N GLY A 399 19.00 13.05 -2.07
CA GLY A 399 17.85 13.45 -2.89
C GLY A 399 16.93 14.46 -2.21
N GLN A 400 16.14 15.16 -3.01
CA GLN A 400 15.27 16.24 -2.53
C GLN A 400 14.22 15.77 -1.51
N ARG A 401 13.75 14.52 -1.61
CA ARG A 401 12.75 13.96 -0.68
C ARG A 401 13.23 13.91 0.76
N TRP A 402 14.55 13.75 0.97
CA TRP A 402 15.15 13.64 2.31
C TRP A 402 15.14 14.96 3.09
N ARG A 403 14.89 16.08 2.41
CA ARG A 403 14.67 17.39 3.07
C ARG A 403 13.44 17.43 3.95
N LEU A 404 12.50 16.52 3.71
CA LEU A 404 11.21 16.46 4.38
C LEU A 404 11.24 15.57 5.62
N PHE A 405 12.42 15.03 5.98
CA PHE A 405 12.61 14.17 7.13
C PHE A 405 13.45 14.86 8.21
N ALA A 406 13.08 14.65 9.45
CA ALA A 406 13.90 15.04 10.63
C ALA A 406 14.98 13.95 10.88
N LEU A 407 15.91 13.81 9.92
CA LEU A 407 17.01 12.85 9.99
C LEU A 407 18.34 13.59 10.16
N PRO A 408 19.37 12.96 10.79
CA PRO A 408 20.69 13.52 10.89
C PRO A 408 21.29 13.83 9.52
N HIS A 409 22.04 14.93 9.44
CA HIS A 409 22.71 15.35 8.21
C HIS A 409 24.21 15.01 8.31
N PRO A 410 24.81 14.46 7.23
CA PRO A 410 26.23 14.17 7.21
C PRO A 410 27.05 15.47 7.16
N LEU A 411 28.26 15.41 7.68
CA LEU A 411 29.23 16.49 7.56
C LEU A 411 29.67 16.69 6.11
N CYS A 412 30.01 17.92 5.77
CA CYS A 412 30.57 18.24 4.46
C CYS A 412 31.96 17.64 4.27
N GLY A 413 32.29 17.30 3.04
CA GLY A 413 33.64 16.82 2.70
C GLY A 413 33.93 15.37 3.06
N ILE A 414 32.97 14.63 3.63
CA ILE A 414 33.11 13.20 3.89
C ILE A 414 33.42 12.44 2.60
N LYS A 415 34.45 11.62 2.62
CA LYS A 415 34.77 10.65 1.56
C LYS A 415 33.98 9.39 1.78
N GLY A 416 33.47 8.78 0.71
CA GLY A 416 32.71 7.53 0.74
C GLY A 416 32.51 6.94 -0.64
N TYR A 417 31.54 6.04 -0.74
CA TYR A 417 31.24 5.34 -1.99
C TYR A 417 29.78 5.54 -2.38
N LEU A 418 29.53 5.98 -3.60
CA LEU A 418 28.21 6.10 -4.21
C LEU A 418 27.90 4.82 -4.98
N LEU A 419 26.84 4.10 -4.58
CA LEU A 419 26.28 2.97 -5.31
C LEU A 419 25.12 3.46 -6.19
N ARG A 420 25.15 3.11 -7.48
CA ARG A 420 24.18 3.60 -8.45
C ARG A 420 23.84 2.55 -9.49
N SER A 421 22.53 2.34 -9.74
CA SER A 421 22.04 1.38 -10.76
C SER A 421 22.42 1.85 -12.18
N HIS A 422 22.81 0.90 -13.03
CA HIS A 422 23.05 1.14 -14.46
C HIS A 422 21.78 1.53 -15.24
N LYS A 423 20.59 1.29 -14.69
CA LYS A 423 19.33 1.74 -15.29
C LYS A 423 19.15 3.26 -15.26
N ARG A 424 19.95 3.95 -14.44
CA ARG A 424 19.95 5.40 -14.40
C ARG A 424 20.82 5.96 -15.50
N THR A 425 20.22 6.71 -16.41
CA THR A 425 20.89 7.35 -17.55
C THR A 425 21.43 8.74 -17.23
N ASP A 426 20.92 9.37 -16.14
CA ASP A 426 21.38 10.67 -15.67
C ASP A 426 22.75 10.56 -14.98
N SER A 427 23.59 11.57 -15.12
CA SER A 427 24.86 11.65 -14.35
C SER A 427 24.60 11.92 -12.87
N PRO A 428 25.47 11.42 -11.97
CA PRO A 428 25.40 11.80 -10.55
C PRO A 428 25.50 13.33 -10.41
N ARG A 429 24.61 13.91 -9.60
CA ARG A 429 24.53 15.38 -9.47
C ARG A 429 25.81 15.97 -8.85
N GLY A 430 26.50 16.81 -9.61
CA GLY A 430 27.68 17.52 -9.16
C GLY A 430 27.47 18.42 -7.93
N ASP A 431 26.23 18.83 -7.65
CA ASP A 431 25.87 19.60 -6.45
C ASP A 431 26.07 18.81 -5.16
N TRP A 432 25.93 17.49 -5.21
CA TRP A 432 26.01 16.61 -4.03
C TRP A 432 27.33 15.83 -3.96
N PHE A 433 27.93 15.53 -5.11
CA PHE A 433 29.12 14.68 -5.20
C PHE A 433 30.23 15.29 -6.03
N GLN A 434 31.43 15.18 -5.52
CA GLN A 434 32.65 15.25 -6.32
C GLN A 434 33.12 13.82 -6.57
N ILE A 435 33.01 13.36 -7.82
CA ILE A 435 33.39 11.99 -8.23
C ILE A 435 34.89 11.97 -8.50
N SER A 436 35.58 10.93 -8.01
CA SER A 436 36.99 10.71 -8.21
C SER A 436 37.20 9.60 -9.25
N GLY A 437 37.29 9.99 -10.54
CA GLY A 437 37.62 9.07 -11.63
C GLY A 437 36.48 8.19 -12.14
N LYS A 438 36.82 7.07 -12.77
CA LYS A 438 35.88 6.05 -13.29
C LYS A 438 35.25 5.24 -12.14
N PRO A 439 34.18 4.45 -12.43
CA PRO A 439 33.64 3.52 -11.43
C PRO A 439 34.73 2.63 -10.85
N PHE A 440 34.74 2.52 -9.52
CA PHE A 440 35.70 1.70 -8.77
C PHE A 440 35.43 0.20 -8.96
N ALA A 441 34.17 -0.18 -9.00
CA ALA A 441 33.70 -1.54 -9.18
C ALA A 441 32.32 -1.58 -9.84
N SER A 442 31.99 -2.70 -10.46
CA SER A 442 30.64 -3.03 -10.92
C SER A 442 30.13 -4.21 -10.11
N LEU A 443 28.95 -4.07 -9.51
CA LEU A 443 28.37 -5.04 -8.61
C LEU A 443 27.01 -5.50 -9.17
N ALA A 444 26.73 -6.81 -9.10
CA ALA A 444 25.46 -7.36 -9.56
C ALA A 444 24.54 -7.68 -8.36
N ARG A 445 23.28 -7.27 -8.44
CA ARG A 445 22.23 -7.77 -7.59
C ARG A 445 21.70 -9.06 -8.19
N MET A 446 21.95 -10.15 -7.52
CA MET A 446 21.65 -11.49 -8.01
C MET A 446 20.64 -12.20 -7.10
N ARG A 447 19.84 -13.05 -7.73
CA ARG A 447 19.03 -14.05 -7.03
C ARG A 447 19.32 -15.42 -7.65
N LYS A 448 19.91 -16.32 -6.84
CA LYS A 448 20.53 -17.54 -7.38
C LYS A 448 21.54 -17.16 -8.48
N SER A 449 21.43 -17.73 -9.67
CA SER A 449 22.28 -17.43 -10.84
C SER A 449 21.79 -16.29 -11.73
N VAL A 450 20.60 -15.71 -11.44
CA VAL A 450 19.98 -14.68 -12.29
C VAL A 450 20.41 -13.29 -11.83
N VAL A 451 21.00 -12.51 -12.74
CA VAL A 451 21.30 -11.10 -12.52
C VAL A 451 19.99 -10.29 -12.67
N LEU A 452 19.61 -9.59 -11.61
CA LEU A 452 18.38 -8.77 -11.55
C LEU A 452 18.67 -7.32 -11.93
N ASP A 453 19.84 -6.81 -11.50
CA ASP A 453 20.29 -5.46 -11.79
C ASP A 453 21.81 -5.36 -11.61
N THR A 454 22.43 -4.33 -12.18
CA THR A 454 23.85 -4.02 -12.06
C THR A 454 24.05 -2.61 -11.54
N TYR A 455 25.07 -2.43 -10.73
CA TYR A 455 25.38 -1.17 -10.05
C TYR A 455 26.82 -0.79 -10.25
N SER A 456 27.07 0.49 -10.47
CA SER A 456 28.42 1.07 -10.41
C SER A 456 28.70 1.63 -9.02
N LEU A 457 29.87 1.38 -8.51
CA LEU A 457 30.40 1.92 -7.25
C LEU A 457 31.44 3.00 -7.56
N TYR A 458 31.19 4.24 -7.16
CA TYR A 458 32.07 5.38 -7.39
C TYR A 458 32.70 5.84 -6.09
N ARG A 459 33.98 6.19 -6.11
CA ARG A 459 34.60 6.94 -5.02
C ARG A 459 34.14 8.39 -5.11
N VAL A 460 33.59 8.91 -4.04
CA VAL A 460 33.02 10.26 -4.01
C VAL A 460 33.44 11.02 -2.76
N LYS A 461 33.50 12.35 -2.88
CA LYS A 461 33.55 13.26 -1.76
C LYS A 461 32.23 14.02 -1.72
N LEU A 462 31.58 14.02 -0.56
CA LEU A 462 30.31 14.68 -0.36
C LEU A 462 30.47 16.18 -0.38
N ARG A 463 29.69 16.86 -1.22
CA ARG A 463 29.57 18.31 -1.21
C ARG A 463 28.46 18.72 -0.26
N CYS A 464 28.50 19.96 0.24
CA CYS A 464 27.46 20.49 1.12
C CYS A 464 26.16 20.75 0.34
N GLY A 465 25.34 19.74 0.16
CA GLY A 465 24.02 19.81 -0.47
C GLY A 465 22.89 20.18 0.50
N GLY A 466 23.19 20.68 1.70
CA GLY A 466 22.20 21.03 2.71
C GLY A 466 21.34 19.83 3.15
N LYS A 467 20.07 20.07 3.47
CA LYS A 467 19.10 19.06 3.96
C LYS A 467 18.77 17.94 2.97
N ALA A 468 19.30 17.97 1.73
CA ALA A 468 19.08 16.90 0.74
C ALA A 468 19.88 15.62 1.01
N LEU A 469 20.68 15.59 2.06
CA LEU A 469 21.56 14.50 2.46
C LEU A 469 21.17 14.06 3.87
N SER A 470 20.81 12.80 4.05
CA SER A 470 20.38 12.26 5.35
C SER A 470 21.08 10.94 5.68
N VAL A 471 21.42 10.78 6.94
CA VAL A 471 22.00 9.54 7.48
C VAL A 471 20.86 8.60 7.90
N LEU A 472 20.85 7.37 7.41
CA LEU A 472 19.80 6.38 7.65
C LEU A 472 20.21 5.31 8.70
N GLU A 473 20.93 5.68 9.75
CA GLU A 473 21.36 4.74 10.80
C GLU A 473 20.23 4.40 11.77
N ALA A 474 19.91 3.12 11.92
CA ALA A 474 18.90 2.65 12.86
C ALA A 474 19.31 2.90 14.33
N ALA A 475 20.58 2.73 14.68
CA ALA A 475 21.09 2.89 16.04
C ALA A 475 21.04 4.34 16.56
N ARG A 476 21.12 5.34 15.67
CA ARG A 476 21.01 6.75 16.04
C ARG A 476 19.57 7.28 16.02
N LEU A 477 18.67 6.58 15.32
CA LEU A 477 17.26 6.95 15.27
C LEU A 477 16.52 6.45 16.52
N SER A 478 16.98 5.37 17.15
CA SER A 478 16.43 4.85 18.41
C SER A 478 16.87 5.64 19.65
N SER A 479 17.93 6.42 19.58
CA SER A 479 18.45 7.24 20.69
C SER A 479 17.82 8.66 20.75
N LEU A 480 16.88 8.95 19.86
CA LEU A 480 16.12 10.22 19.83
C LEU A 480 14.77 10.15 20.57
N HIS A 481 14.63 9.17 21.49
CA HIS A 481 13.44 8.98 22.34
C HIS A 481 13.75 9.08 23.80
#